data_728d4819905f33fee044931bdfde37ff
#
_entry.id   728d4819905f33fee044931bdfde37ff
#
_cell.length_a   1.000
_cell.length_b   1.000
_cell.length_c   1.000
_cell.angle_alpha   90.00
_cell.angle_beta   90.00
_cell.angle_gamma   90.00
#
_symmetry.space_group_name_H-M   'P 1'
#
loop_
_entity.id
_entity.type
_entity.pdbx_description
1 polymer ?
#
loop_
_entity_poly.entity_id
_entity_poly.type
_entity_poly.pdbx_seq_one_letter_code
_entity_poly.pdbx_strand_id
1 'polypeptide(L)'
;MRPLLWILVGIFLYTTVAMALNARGVLPSSFRVAGPILTIHTKRGRAFLDWLASPKRAWRAWGNFGVGIAIVIMVGSFFGVLFSAVSALSDPGAVGGITRPQDALVIPGVNQFLPLAAAVDILVGLLVGLVVHEGGHGLLCRVEDIEIDSMGVALLAFIPLGAFVQPDEESQEGADRGGKTRMFAAGVINNFLVTALSFGLLFLVVASLVTVVPGVAVGGALPGSPAEDAGIERGDVITSVDGQAVANEEEFEAALATADREVTVERSLIATRAVVDAPVGTGTEITAVDGEPVYTRSGFEAATEGEEVVELETADRTVEFPVGTFVSSVPQDGPLGQEAPDTPMLVTSIDGEPTPTPEALAAVLAERSPGDTIEVVAYHGSGNDPWSGERHVYEVTLEENPRTDGGFVGVAGLQEGTSGIVVDDFGIDPYPAEQYLAFLGDGGWDDPVSTFISRVFALLVLPFASVVQPSIGYNFAGFNGAVANFYAVSGPLGAGVVFGLANVLFWTGWVNVNLGLFNCIPSYPLDGGHILRSCVEATLSRLPVDTSPVVATAVTTAISATMILSLLGLLFLPQLLA
;
A
#
# COMPACT_ATOMS: atom_id res chain seq x y z
N MET A 1 20.88 10.27 16.28
CA MET A 1 21.20 11.73 16.20
C MET A 1 22.49 12.06 15.44
N ARG A 2 23.56 11.26 15.56
CA ARG A 2 24.85 11.52 14.84
C ARG A 2 24.75 11.59 13.29
N PRO A 3 24.03 10.71 12.56
CA PRO A 3 23.97 10.75 11.10
C PRO A 3 23.34 12.04 10.57
N LEU A 4 22.24 12.48 11.20
CA LEU A 4 21.50 13.69 10.80
C LEU A 4 22.36 14.96 10.94
N LEU A 5 23.18 15.03 11.98
CA LEU A 5 24.12 16.11 12.19
C LEU A 5 25.17 16.18 11.07
N TRP A 6 25.70 15.02 10.64
CA TRP A 6 26.67 14.97 9.55
C TRP A 6 26.08 15.35 8.20
N ILE A 7 24.81 14.98 7.96
CA ILE A 7 24.06 15.41 6.77
C ILE A 7 23.90 16.92 6.76
N LEU A 8 23.48 17.52 7.89
CA LEU A 8 23.33 18.98 8.00
C LEU A 8 24.66 19.71 7.83
N VAL A 9 25.74 19.21 8.42
CA VAL A 9 27.10 19.77 8.24
C VAL A 9 27.54 19.66 6.78
N GLY A 10 27.24 18.52 6.12
CA GLY A 10 27.54 18.32 4.69
C GLY A 10 26.78 19.32 3.80
N ILE A 11 25.48 19.51 4.04
CA ILE A 11 24.65 20.49 3.31
C ILE A 11 25.18 21.91 3.53
N PHE A 12 25.51 22.27 4.77
CA PHE A 12 26.03 23.58 5.11
C PHE A 12 27.39 23.84 4.41
N LEU A 13 28.31 22.88 4.48
CA LEU A 13 29.61 22.98 3.82
C LEU A 13 29.47 23.11 2.29
N TYR A 14 28.64 22.25 1.69
CA TYR A 14 28.32 22.31 0.27
C TYR A 14 27.75 23.69 -0.12
N THR A 15 26.76 24.19 0.63
CA THR A 15 26.14 25.50 0.37
C THR A 15 27.16 26.61 0.41
N THR A 16 28.04 26.61 1.44
CA THR A 16 29.10 27.62 1.60
C THR A 16 30.07 27.58 0.41
N VAL A 17 30.52 26.40 0.01
CA VAL A 17 31.43 26.22 -1.15
C VAL A 17 30.75 26.66 -2.45
N ALA A 18 29.50 26.23 -2.69
CA ALA A 18 28.75 26.58 -3.90
C ALA A 18 28.51 28.09 -4.01
N MET A 19 28.16 28.75 -2.93
CA MET A 19 28.02 30.22 -2.87
C MET A 19 29.36 30.94 -3.09
N ALA A 20 30.44 30.45 -2.49
CA ALA A 20 31.78 31.03 -2.68
C ALA A 20 32.25 30.89 -4.14
N LEU A 21 32.02 29.75 -4.79
CA LEU A 21 32.36 29.54 -6.21
C LEU A 21 31.51 30.45 -7.12
N ASN A 22 30.22 30.60 -6.81
CA ASN A 22 29.34 31.50 -7.53
C ASN A 22 29.78 32.97 -7.39
N ALA A 23 30.10 33.41 -6.17
CA ALA A 23 30.56 34.76 -5.89
C ALA A 23 31.90 35.08 -6.58
N ARG A 24 32.75 34.07 -6.80
CA ARG A 24 34.04 34.22 -7.54
C ARG A 24 33.90 34.13 -9.06
N GLY A 25 32.68 33.93 -9.57
CA GLY A 25 32.43 33.78 -11.01
C GLY A 25 33.03 32.53 -11.65
N VAL A 26 33.35 31.50 -10.84
CA VAL A 26 33.92 30.23 -11.32
C VAL A 26 32.85 29.36 -11.98
N LEU A 27 31.57 29.48 -11.53
CA LEU A 27 30.48 28.72 -12.10
C LEU A 27 30.06 29.29 -13.47
N PRO A 28 29.78 28.42 -14.47
CA PRO A 28 29.22 28.84 -15.75
C PRO A 28 27.91 29.62 -15.58
N SER A 29 27.61 30.52 -16.51
CA SER A 29 26.37 31.35 -16.46
C SER A 29 25.06 30.57 -16.49
N SER A 30 25.11 29.28 -16.84
CA SER A 30 23.96 28.35 -16.76
C SER A 30 23.67 27.85 -15.35
N PHE A 31 24.58 28.08 -14.40
CA PHE A 31 24.40 27.67 -13.01
C PHE A 31 23.98 28.86 -12.17
N ARG A 32 22.95 28.68 -11.35
CA ARG A 32 22.52 29.65 -10.31
C ARG A 32 22.46 28.94 -8.97
N VAL A 33 22.99 29.58 -7.94
CA VAL A 33 23.01 29.08 -6.57
C VAL A 33 22.06 29.91 -5.73
N ALA A 34 21.07 29.26 -5.13
CA ALA A 34 20.09 29.87 -4.21
C ALA A 34 20.10 29.07 -2.90
N GLY A 35 20.93 29.47 -1.94
CA GLY A 35 21.13 28.70 -0.70
C GLY A 35 21.67 27.30 -0.99
N PRO A 36 21.05 26.23 -0.49
CA PRO A 36 21.48 24.86 -0.74
C PRO A 36 21.07 24.32 -2.12
N ILE A 37 20.29 25.09 -2.89
CA ILE A 37 19.77 24.67 -4.19
C ILE A 37 20.65 25.22 -5.30
N LEU A 38 21.10 24.31 -6.17
CA LEU A 38 21.79 24.61 -7.41
C LEU A 38 20.83 24.40 -8.58
N THR A 39 20.58 25.45 -9.38
CA THR A 39 19.77 25.32 -10.59
C THR A 39 20.66 25.37 -11.83
N ILE A 40 20.41 24.46 -12.77
CA ILE A 40 21.09 24.37 -14.05
C ILE A 40 20.12 24.77 -15.15
N HIS A 41 20.30 25.93 -15.74
CA HIS A 41 19.46 26.47 -16.80
C HIS A 41 19.90 25.99 -18.18
N THR A 42 18.97 25.64 -19.06
CA THR A 42 19.25 25.16 -20.40
C THR A 42 18.54 25.97 -21.50
N LYS A 43 19.31 26.47 -22.47
CA LYS A 43 18.77 27.06 -23.71
C LYS A 43 18.46 25.98 -24.77
N ARG A 44 19.20 24.85 -24.75
CA ARG A 44 18.99 23.74 -25.68
C ARG A 44 17.67 23.02 -25.43
N GLY A 45 17.21 22.98 -24.21
CA GLY A 45 15.91 22.42 -23.85
C GLY A 45 14.76 23.15 -24.55
N ARG A 46 14.80 24.48 -24.64
CA ARG A 46 13.78 25.27 -25.37
C ARG A 46 13.74 24.91 -26.86
N ALA A 47 14.90 24.82 -27.51
CA ALA A 47 14.95 24.43 -28.92
C ALA A 47 14.42 23.01 -29.19
N PHE A 48 14.65 22.09 -28.26
CA PHE A 48 14.07 20.75 -28.31
C PHE A 48 12.54 20.77 -28.18
N LEU A 49 12.00 21.57 -27.24
CA LEU A 49 10.56 21.75 -27.09
C LEU A 49 9.93 22.41 -28.31
N ASP A 50 10.57 23.39 -28.94
CA ASP A 50 10.11 24.02 -30.18
C ASP A 50 9.98 23.00 -31.31
N TRP A 51 10.98 22.11 -31.46
CA TRP A 51 10.92 21.03 -32.44
C TRP A 51 9.80 20.02 -32.12
N LEU A 52 9.68 19.61 -30.86
CA LEU A 52 8.66 18.64 -30.42
C LEU A 52 7.24 19.21 -30.54
N ALA A 53 7.06 20.52 -30.30
CA ALA A 53 5.78 21.21 -30.38
C ALA A 53 5.24 21.37 -31.83
N SER A 54 6.03 21.04 -32.85
CA SER A 54 5.64 21.25 -34.25
C SER A 54 4.27 20.68 -34.64
N PRO A 55 3.83 19.45 -34.21
CA PRO A 55 2.48 18.96 -34.47
C PRO A 55 1.43 19.54 -33.48
N LYS A 56 1.25 20.87 -33.46
CA LYS A 56 0.38 21.57 -32.48
C LYS A 56 -1.01 20.95 -32.33
N ARG A 57 -1.64 20.46 -33.44
CA ARG A 57 -2.99 19.87 -33.39
C ARG A 57 -3.01 18.57 -32.58
N ALA A 58 -2.00 17.72 -32.73
CA ALA A 58 -1.89 16.48 -31.97
C ALA A 58 -1.69 16.75 -30.47
N TRP A 59 -0.80 17.69 -30.15
CA TRP A 59 -0.56 18.07 -28.76
C TRP A 59 -1.75 18.76 -28.10
N ARG A 60 -2.53 19.58 -28.84
CA ARG A 60 -3.79 20.14 -28.34
C ARG A 60 -4.84 19.04 -28.05
N ALA A 61 -4.94 18.03 -28.93
CA ALA A 61 -5.82 16.88 -28.70
C ALA A 61 -5.39 16.10 -27.45
N TRP A 62 -4.08 15.84 -27.32
CA TRP A 62 -3.49 15.21 -26.13
C TRP A 62 -3.74 16.03 -24.86
N GLY A 63 -3.52 17.33 -24.88
CA GLY A 63 -3.83 18.24 -23.77
C GLY A 63 -5.32 18.23 -23.39
N ASN A 64 -6.24 18.21 -24.38
CA ASN A 64 -7.68 18.11 -24.11
C ASN A 64 -8.05 16.78 -23.44
N PHE A 65 -7.45 15.67 -23.89
CA PHE A 65 -7.62 14.37 -23.24
C PHE A 65 -7.11 14.41 -21.79
N GLY A 66 -5.93 15.03 -21.59
CA GLY A 66 -5.38 15.25 -20.24
C GLY A 66 -6.28 16.08 -19.33
N VAL A 67 -6.89 17.15 -19.85
CA VAL A 67 -7.89 17.96 -19.10
C VAL A 67 -9.07 17.08 -18.65
N GLY A 68 -9.59 16.23 -19.55
CA GLY A 68 -10.68 15.31 -19.21
C GLY A 68 -10.32 14.37 -18.07
N ILE A 69 -9.16 13.72 -18.16
CA ILE A 69 -8.66 12.82 -17.11
C ILE A 69 -8.43 13.58 -15.79
N ALA A 70 -7.76 14.74 -15.85
CA ALA A 70 -7.49 15.54 -14.66
C ALA A 70 -8.78 15.97 -13.93
N ILE A 71 -9.84 16.34 -14.66
CA ILE A 71 -11.13 16.69 -14.05
C ILE A 71 -11.78 15.49 -13.39
N VAL A 72 -11.80 14.32 -14.04
CA VAL A 72 -12.39 13.11 -13.47
C VAL A 72 -11.67 12.72 -12.17
N ILE A 73 -10.34 12.70 -12.19
CA ILE A 73 -9.54 12.39 -11.00
C ILE A 73 -9.71 13.46 -9.93
N MET A 74 -9.73 14.74 -10.29
CA MET A 74 -9.94 15.87 -9.37
C MET A 74 -11.26 15.76 -8.62
N VAL A 75 -12.34 15.45 -9.33
CA VAL A 75 -13.67 15.28 -8.72
C VAL A 75 -13.68 14.01 -7.85
N GLY A 76 -13.16 12.89 -8.36
CA GLY A 76 -13.09 11.64 -7.61
C GLY A 76 -12.25 11.76 -6.34
N SER A 77 -11.06 12.37 -6.43
CA SER A 77 -10.18 12.59 -5.27
C SER A 77 -10.80 13.54 -4.23
N PHE A 78 -11.48 14.60 -4.67
CA PHE A 78 -12.16 15.53 -3.76
C PHE A 78 -13.23 14.83 -2.94
N PHE A 79 -14.15 14.13 -3.60
CA PHE A 79 -15.23 13.43 -2.88
C PHE A 79 -14.71 12.22 -2.10
N GLY A 80 -13.74 11.48 -2.64
CA GLY A 80 -13.12 10.35 -1.95
C GLY A 80 -12.44 10.76 -0.65
N VAL A 81 -11.59 11.79 -0.69
CA VAL A 81 -10.91 12.31 0.50
C VAL A 81 -11.90 12.91 1.51
N LEU A 82 -12.89 13.66 1.03
CA LEU A 82 -13.93 14.23 1.89
C LEU A 82 -14.73 13.14 2.59
N PHE A 83 -15.16 12.11 1.85
CA PHE A 83 -15.90 10.98 2.41
C PHE A 83 -15.06 10.22 3.44
N SER A 84 -13.80 9.92 3.11
CA SER A 84 -12.87 9.24 4.04
C SER A 84 -12.64 10.07 5.32
N ALA A 85 -12.51 11.41 5.19
CA ALA A 85 -12.35 12.28 6.35
C ALA A 85 -13.61 12.32 7.24
N VAL A 86 -14.80 12.29 6.64
CA VAL A 86 -16.07 12.22 7.39
C VAL A 86 -16.23 10.85 8.06
N SER A 87 -15.88 9.75 7.37
CA SER A 87 -15.90 8.40 7.93
C SER A 87 -14.95 8.25 9.12
N ALA A 88 -13.75 8.82 9.02
CA ALA A 88 -12.76 8.85 10.12
C ALA A 88 -13.25 9.59 11.38
N LEU A 89 -14.17 10.55 11.22
CA LEU A 89 -14.82 11.23 12.36
C LEU A 89 -15.86 10.34 13.04
N SER A 90 -16.52 9.47 12.28
CA SER A 90 -17.59 8.59 12.77
C SER A 90 -17.01 7.31 13.37
N ASP A 91 -15.94 6.78 12.81
CA ASP A 91 -15.22 5.59 13.26
C ASP A 91 -13.70 5.79 13.07
N PRO A 92 -13.00 6.29 14.11
CA PRO A 92 -11.55 6.48 14.06
C PRO A 92 -10.75 5.19 13.85
N GLY A 93 -11.30 4.03 14.22
CA GLY A 93 -10.67 2.71 14.06
C GLY A 93 -10.78 2.15 12.63
N ALA A 94 -11.75 2.61 11.85
CA ALA A 94 -11.93 2.16 10.46
C ALA A 94 -10.89 2.75 9.48
N VAL A 95 -10.15 3.79 9.88
CA VAL A 95 -9.06 4.36 9.07
C VAL A 95 -7.80 3.54 9.29
N GLY A 96 -7.68 2.45 8.52
CA GLY A 96 -6.64 1.45 8.69
C GLY A 96 -5.20 1.98 8.59
N GLY A 97 -4.35 1.47 9.45
CA GLY A 97 -2.93 1.20 9.25
C GLY A 97 -1.94 2.36 9.24
N ILE A 98 -2.24 3.53 8.71
CA ILE A 98 -1.31 4.67 8.72
C ILE A 98 -1.55 5.50 9.98
N THR A 99 -0.96 5.09 11.08
CA THR A 99 -1.12 5.77 12.38
C THR A 99 -0.10 6.88 12.61
N ARG A 100 0.96 6.98 11.80
CA ARG A 100 2.04 7.95 11.96
C ARG A 100 2.30 8.69 10.65
N PRO A 101 2.48 10.03 10.67
CA PRO A 101 2.78 10.80 9.46
C PRO A 101 4.03 10.33 8.70
N GLN A 102 5.01 9.75 9.40
CA GLN A 102 6.22 9.20 8.79
C GLN A 102 5.95 7.94 7.95
N ASP A 103 4.88 7.22 8.24
CA ASP A 103 4.51 6.01 7.48
C ASP A 103 3.86 6.37 6.13
N ALA A 104 3.32 7.59 6.01
CA ALA A 104 2.81 8.12 4.75
C ALA A 104 3.92 8.68 3.83
N LEU A 105 5.13 8.93 4.36
CA LEU A 105 6.23 9.50 3.60
C LEU A 105 7.06 8.40 2.93
N VAL A 106 7.21 8.45 1.60
CA VAL A 106 8.01 7.51 0.81
C VAL A 106 9.48 7.92 0.85
N ILE A 107 10.11 7.81 2.03
CA ILE A 107 11.52 8.13 2.23
C ILE A 107 12.28 6.86 2.65
N PRO A 108 13.13 6.29 1.76
CA PRO A 108 13.92 5.09 2.07
C PRO A 108 14.78 5.26 3.33
N GLY A 109 14.74 4.27 4.21
CA GLY A 109 15.47 4.28 5.48
C GLY A 109 14.87 5.13 6.60
N VAL A 110 13.81 5.90 6.34
CA VAL A 110 12.98 6.60 7.33
C VAL A 110 11.68 5.82 7.54
N ASN A 111 11.03 5.46 6.44
CA ASN A 111 9.90 4.56 6.45
C ASN A 111 10.39 3.11 6.67
N GLN A 112 9.83 2.42 7.65
CA GLN A 112 10.22 1.05 8.01
C GLN A 112 9.94 0.03 6.87
N PHE A 113 9.00 0.35 6.00
CA PHE A 113 8.58 -0.51 4.87
C PHE A 113 9.45 -0.33 3.62
N LEU A 114 10.30 0.72 3.56
CA LEU A 114 11.12 1.04 2.40
C LEU A 114 12.60 0.80 2.70
N PRO A 115 13.19 -0.28 2.16
CA PRO A 115 14.62 -0.52 2.33
C PRO A 115 15.44 0.55 1.63
N LEU A 116 16.59 0.90 2.22
CA LEU A 116 17.51 1.88 1.64
C LEU A 116 17.98 1.48 0.22
N ALA A 117 17.97 0.20 -0.10
CA ALA A 117 18.28 -0.32 -1.43
C ALA A 117 17.38 0.25 -2.53
N ALA A 118 16.10 0.56 -2.24
CA ALA A 118 15.18 1.16 -3.20
C ALA A 118 15.43 2.65 -3.48
N ALA A 119 16.33 3.30 -2.73
CA ALA A 119 16.53 4.74 -2.82
C ALA A 119 16.97 5.21 -4.20
N VAL A 120 17.87 4.47 -4.85
CA VAL A 120 18.37 4.82 -6.19
C VAL A 120 17.25 4.72 -7.22
N ASP A 121 16.45 3.67 -7.18
CA ASP A 121 15.36 3.43 -8.12
C ASP A 121 14.26 4.49 -7.96
N ILE A 122 13.93 4.86 -6.71
CA ILE A 122 13.00 5.94 -6.39
C ILE A 122 13.52 7.29 -6.91
N LEU A 123 14.81 7.59 -6.73
CA LEU A 123 15.42 8.83 -7.24
C LEU A 123 15.39 8.88 -8.76
N VAL A 124 15.65 7.77 -9.45
CA VAL A 124 15.52 7.69 -10.91
C VAL A 124 14.08 7.93 -11.33
N GLY A 125 13.12 7.26 -10.68
CA GLY A 125 11.68 7.43 -10.93
C GLY A 125 11.25 8.89 -10.72
N LEU A 126 11.71 9.53 -9.66
CA LEU A 126 11.42 10.93 -9.34
C LEU A 126 12.00 11.87 -10.41
N LEU A 127 13.26 11.65 -10.81
CA LEU A 127 13.89 12.46 -11.84
C LEU A 127 13.14 12.35 -13.17
N VAL A 128 12.80 11.13 -13.59
CA VAL A 128 12.01 10.91 -14.81
C VAL A 128 10.66 11.61 -14.68
N GLY A 129 9.95 11.41 -13.56
CA GLY A 129 8.65 11.99 -13.30
C GLY A 129 8.65 13.51 -13.38
N LEU A 130 9.57 14.15 -12.72
CA LEU A 130 9.68 15.62 -12.70
C LEU A 130 10.09 16.19 -14.07
N VAL A 131 11.04 15.54 -14.76
CA VAL A 131 11.45 15.99 -16.11
C VAL A 131 10.30 15.86 -17.10
N VAL A 132 9.54 14.79 -17.05
CA VAL A 132 8.39 14.55 -17.95
C VAL A 132 7.23 15.49 -17.61
N HIS A 133 6.96 15.71 -16.34
CA HIS A 133 5.94 16.63 -15.85
C HIS A 133 6.19 18.07 -16.32
N GLU A 134 7.34 18.60 -15.94
CA GLU A 134 7.75 19.96 -16.31
C GLU A 134 7.96 20.12 -17.83
N GLY A 135 8.51 19.07 -18.47
CA GLY A 135 8.61 19.00 -19.93
C GLY A 135 7.23 19.08 -20.60
N GLY A 136 6.19 18.49 -20.00
CA GLY A 136 4.80 18.59 -20.42
C GLY A 136 4.28 20.02 -20.43
N HIS A 137 4.48 20.74 -19.31
CA HIS A 137 4.13 22.16 -19.22
C HIS A 137 4.86 22.98 -20.27
N GLY A 138 6.19 22.79 -20.40
CA GLY A 138 6.99 23.48 -21.39
C GLY A 138 6.58 23.20 -22.83
N LEU A 139 6.24 21.95 -23.13
CA LEU A 139 5.76 21.55 -24.45
C LEU A 139 4.44 22.28 -24.80
N LEU A 140 3.47 22.26 -23.89
CA LEU A 140 2.18 22.91 -24.11
C LEU A 140 2.30 24.45 -24.07
N CYS A 141 3.24 25.03 -23.34
CA CYS A 141 3.57 26.46 -23.51
C CYS A 141 3.91 26.76 -24.98
N ARG A 142 4.81 25.98 -25.61
CA ARG A 142 5.20 26.21 -27.01
C ARG A 142 4.07 25.91 -28.01
N VAL A 143 3.19 24.95 -27.70
CA VAL A 143 2.01 24.65 -28.53
C VAL A 143 0.96 25.76 -28.49
N GLU A 144 0.78 26.39 -27.34
CA GLU A 144 -0.20 27.45 -27.09
C GLU A 144 0.37 28.88 -27.21
N ASP A 145 1.61 28.98 -27.76
CA ASP A 145 2.31 30.24 -28.00
C ASP A 145 2.59 31.05 -26.71
N ILE A 146 2.72 30.37 -25.56
CA ILE A 146 3.15 30.93 -24.28
C ILE A 146 4.67 30.94 -24.24
N GLU A 147 5.28 32.07 -23.93
CA GLU A 147 6.74 32.18 -23.83
C GLU A 147 7.26 31.49 -22.57
N ILE A 148 8.50 30.97 -22.64
CA ILE A 148 9.20 30.33 -21.52
C ILE A 148 10.36 31.25 -21.12
N ASP A 149 10.30 31.81 -19.93
CA ASP A 149 11.38 32.65 -19.38
C ASP A 149 12.61 31.81 -19.05
N SER A 150 12.43 30.74 -18.28
CA SER A 150 13.54 29.85 -17.92
C SER A 150 13.08 28.39 -17.77
N MET A 151 14.04 27.47 -17.96
CA MET A 151 13.85 26.05 -17.72
C MET A 151 15.16 25.39 -17.33
N GLY A 152 15.07 24.31 -16.56
CA GLY A 152 16.25 23.62 -16.08
C GLY A 152 15.97 22.53 -15.07
N VAL A 153 17.02 22.15 -14.33
CA VAL A 153 16.97 21.16 -13.25
C VAL A 153 17.45 21.83 -11.96
N ALA A 154 16.75 21.57 -10.88
CA ALA A 154 17.12 21.96 -9.53
C ALA A 154 17.75 20.78 -8.79
N LEU A 155 18.87 21.01 -8.15
CA LEU A 155 19.66 20.02 -7.41
C LEU A 155 19.88 20.50 -5.97
N LEU A 156 19.79 19.59 -5.02
CA LEU A 156 20.34 19.75 -3.67
C LEU A 156 21.67 19.01 -3.65
N ALA A 157 22.77 19.73 -3.73
CA ALA A 157 24.08 19.16 -4.03
C ALA A 157 24.07 18.42 -5.39
N PHE A 158 24.09 17.08 -5.35
CA PHE A 158 24.00 16.22 -6.52
C PHE A 158 22.64 15.48 -6.61
N ILE A 159 21.77 15.66 -5.61
CA ILE A 159 20.45 15.02 -5.58
C ILE A 159 19.48 15.87 -6.42
N PRO A 160 18.86 15.33 -7.47
CA PRO A 160 17.86 16.05 -8.23
C PRO A 160 16.62 16.29 -7.37
N LEU A 161 16.33 17.57 -7.10
CA LEU A 161 15.09 17.98 -6.41
C LEU A 161 13.94 18.11 -7.38
N GLY A 162 14.22 18.40 -8.66
CA GLY A 162 13.20 18.57 -9.67
C GLY A 162 13.73 19.16 -10.96
N ALA A 163 12.90 19.07 -11.99
CA ALA A 163 12.98 19.95 -13.16
C ALA A 163 12.11 21.19 -12.91
N PHE A 164 12.26 22.22 -13.69
CA PHE A 164 11.38 23.38 -13.68
C PHE A 164 11.27 23.98 -15.08
N VAL A 165 10.06 24.43 -15.40
CA VAL A 165 9.77 25.27 -16.55
C VAL A 165 9.00 26.48 -16.02
N GLN A 166 9.51 27.65 -16.24
CA GLN A 166 8.90 28.91 -15.82
C GLN A 166 8.33 29.62 -17.04
N PRO A 167 7.02 29.61 -17.24
CA PRO A 167 6.37 30.43 -18.25
C PRO A 167 6.59 31.92 -17.95
N ASP A 168 6.64 32.74 -18.98
CA ASP A 168 6.57 34.20 -18.86
C ASP A 168 5.16 34.60 -18.38
N GLU A 169 5.09 35.38 -17.29
CA GLU A 169 3.83 35.70 -16.62
C GLU A 169 2.89 36.50 -17.54
N GLU A 170 3.40 37.51 -18.29
CA GLU A 170 2.58 38.34 -19.17
C GLU A 170 2.01 37.52 -20.33
N SER A 171 2.84 36.67 -20.94
CA SER A 171 2.45 35.76 -21.99
C SER A 171 1.43 34.73 -21.51
N GLN A 172 1.63 34.18 -20.28
CA GLN A 172 0.68 33.24 -19.68
C GLN A 172 -0.66 33.91 -19.33
N GLU A 173 -0.64 35.12 -18.78
CA GLU A 173 -1.88 35.84 -18.48
C GLU A 173 -2.66 36.19 -19.76
N GLY A 174 -1.98 36.53 -20.84
CA GLY A 174 -2.56 36.82 -22.15
C GLY A 174 -3.12 35.60 -22.88
N ALA A 175 -2.72 34.40 -22.55
CA ALA A 175 -3.16 33.17 -23.21
C ALA A 175 -4.64 32.87 -22.94
N ASP A 176 -5.30 32.16 -23.88
CA ASP A 176 -6.69 31.75 -23.72
C ASP A 176 -6.85 30.73 -22.58
N ARG A 177 -8.05 30.67 -21.98
CA ARG A 177 -8.36 29.78 -20.85
C ARG A 177 -8.10 28.32 -21.21
N GLY A 178 -8.48 27.88 -22.42
CA GLY A 178 -8.28 26.49 -22.87
C GLY A 178 -6.80 26.16 -23.00
N GLY A 179 -5.98 27.07 -23.51
CA GLY A 179 -4.54 26.94 -23.61
C GLY A 179 -3.89 26.76 -22.23
N LYS A 180 -4.24 27.63 -21.28
CA LYS A 180 -3.77 27.53 -19.88
C LYS A 180 -4.16 26.20 -19.24
N THR A 181 -5.41 25.77 -19.40
CA THR A 181 -5.88 24.52 -18.81
C THR A 181 -5.16 23.31 -19.43
N ARG A 182 -4.94 23.30 -20.76
CA ARG A 182 -4.14 22.24 -21.42
C ARG A 182 -2.70 22.22 -20.94
N MET A 183 -2.10 23.40 -20.75
CA MET A 183 -0.75 23.53 -20.24
C MET A 183 -0.61 22.87 -18.85
N PHE A 184 -1.50 23.19 -17.91
CA PHE A 184 -1.47 22.57 -16.57
C PHE A 184 -1.79 21.05 -16.63
N ALA A 185 -2.73 20.62 -17.45
CA ALA A 185 -3.04 19.21 -17.57
C ALA A 185 -1.94 18.38 -18.25
N ALA A 186 -1.01 19.01 -18.99
CA ALA A 186 0.03 18.31 -19.72
C ALA A 186 1.06 17.61 -18.82
N GLY A 187 1.44 18.23 -17.69
CA GLY A 187 2.29 17.58 -16.71
C GLY A 187 1.68 16.29 -16.19
N VAL A 188 0.40 16.37 -15.82
CA VAL A 188 -0.38 15.24 -15.29
C VAL A 188 -0.51 14.10 -16.30
N ILE A 189 -0.99 14.37 -17.52
CA ILE A 189 -1.24 13.31 -18.51
C ILE A 189 0.05 12.63 -18.96
N ASN A 190 1.16 13.37 -19.02
CA ASN A 190 2.45 12.80 -19.37
C ASN A 190 2.97 11.86 -18.27
N ASN A 191 2.73 12.18 -17.00
CA ASN A 191 3.05 11.26 -15.91
C ASN A 191 2.22 9.97 -16.00
N PHE A 192 0.93 10.05 -16.31
CA PHE A 192 0.12 8.85 -16.53
C PHE A 192 0.57 8.04 -17.77
N LEU A 193 1.04 8.70 -18.82
CA LEU A 193 1.64 8.01 -19.96
C LEU A 193 2.91 7.25 -19.55
N VAL A 194 3.80 7.89 -18.79
CA VAL A 194 5.02 7.23 -18.28
C VAL A 194 4.65 6.08 -17.35
N THR A 195 3.64 6.24 -16.49
CA THR A 195 3.11 5.15 -15.66
C THR A 195 2.67 3.97 -16.52
N ALA A 196 1.84 4.21 -17.54
CA ALA A 196 1.33 3.15 -18.42
C ALA A 196 2.46 2.43 -19.16
N LEU A 197 3.44 3.17 -19.67
CA LEU A 197 4.61 2.59 -20.33
C LEU A 197 5.50 1.81 -19.37
N SER A 198 5.78 2.36 -18.20
CA SER A 198 6.64 1.71 -17.20
C SER A 198 6.02 0.43 -16.66
N PHE A 199 4.76 0.45 -16.27
CA PHE A 199 4.08 -0.74 -15.78
C PHE A 199 3.80 -1.76 -16.90
N GLY A 200 3.45 -1.30 -18.12
CA GLY A 200 3.32 -2.20 -19.25
C GLY A 200 4.63 -2.93 -19.58
N LEU A 201 5.77 -2.24 -19.53
CA LEU A 201 7.10 -2.85 -19.69
C LEU A 201 7.46 -3.74 -18.50
N LEU A 202 7.13 -3.33 -17.27
CA LEU A 202 7.33 -4.14 -16.07
C LEU A 202 6.60 -5.49 -16.18
N PHE A 203 5.31 -5.47 -16.51
CA PHE A 203 4.52 -6.68 -16.70
C PHE A 203 5.11 -7.59 -17.77
N LEU A 204 5.56 -7.00 -18.89
CA LEU A 204 6.21 -7.77 -19.96
C LEU A 204 7.53 -8.40 -19.48
N VAL A 205 8.37 -7.66 -18.79
CA VAL A 205 9.67 -8.15 -18.30
C VAL A 205 9.46 -9.25 -17.26
N VAL A 206 8.59 -9.03 -16.30
CA VAL A 206 8.33 -9.99 -15.22
C VAL A 206 7.69 -11.25 -15.76
N ALA A 207 6.60 -11.17 -16.52
CA ALA A 207 5.91 -12.33 -17.09
C ALA A 207 6.79 -13.16 -18.05
N SER A 208 7.81 -12.53 -18.67
CA SER A 208 8.66 -13.23 -19.65
C SER A 208 9.93 -13.82 -19.05
N LEU A 209 10.46 -13.25 -17.96
CA LEU A 209 11.82 -13.51 -17.50
C LEU A 209 11.91 -13.90 -16.02
N VAL A 210 10.88 -13.69 -15.21
CA VAL A 210 10.94 -13.91 -13.76
C VAL A 210 9.98 -15.03 -13.36
N THR A 211 10.46 -15.95 -12.54
CA THR A 211 9.67 -17.05 -11.96
C THR A 211 9.95 -17.12 -10.47
N VAL A 212 9.03 -17.69 -9.69
CA VAL A 212 9.29 -18.00 -8.29
C VAL A 212 10.23 -19.20 -8.21
N VAL A 213 11.15 -19.19 -7.26
CA VAL A 213 11.98 -20.37 -6.94
C VAL A 213 11.09 -21.38 -6.24
N PRO A 214 11.02 -22.65 -6.72
CA PRO A 214 10.23 -23.70 -6.05
C PRO A 214 10.69 -23.89 -4.60
N GLY A 215 9.74 -23.96 -3.68
CA GLY A 215 9.98 -24.07 -2.24
C GLY A 215 9.21 -23.02 -1.43
N VAL A 216 9.43 -23.02 -0.13
CA VAL A 216 8.84 -22.01 0.77
C VAL A 216 9.82 -20.86 0.94
N ALA A 217 9.43 -19.68 0.48
CA ALA A 217 10.19 -18.45 0.65
C ALA A 217 10.11 -17.98 2.11
N VAL A 218 11.24 -17.91 2.81
CA VAL A 218 11.29 -17.51 4.21
C VAL A 218 11.36 -15.98 4.33
N GLY A 219 10.28 -15.37 4.77
CA GLY A 219 10.19 -13.94 5.08
C GLY A 219 10.82 -13.59 6.43
N GLY A 220 10.83 -14.53 7.37
CA GLY A 220 11.47 -14.42 8.68
C GLY A 220 11.40 -15.73 9.44
N ALA A 221 12.22 -15.85 10.49
CA ALA A 221 12.08 -16.86 11.52
C ALA A 221 11.64 -16.18 12.82
N LEU A 222 10.78 -16.85 13.58
CA LEU A 222 10.28 -16.34 14.85
C LEU A 222 11.38 -16.46 15.90
N PRO A 223 11.67 -15.41 16.69
CA PRO A 223 12.66 -15.48 17.76
C PRO A 223 12.36 -16.61 18.77
N GLY A 224 13.36 -17.45 19.05
CA GLY A 224 13.24 -18.63 19.94
C GLY A 224 12.57 -19.84 19.30
N SER A 225 12.31 -19.81 17.98
CA SER A 225 11.71 -20.92 17.26
C SER A 225 12.75 -21.96 16.82
N PRO A 226 12.30 -23.20 16.51
CA PRO A 226 13.14 -24.22 15.89
C PRO A 226 13.81 -23.76 14.59
N ALA A 227 13.14 -22.92 13.79
CA ALA A 227 13.71 -22.35 12.57
C ALA A 227 14.88 -21.39 12.86
N GLU A 228 14.75 -20.51 13.88
CA GLU A 228 15.86 -19.64 14.28
C GLU A 228 17.03 -20.44 14.82
N ASP A 229 16.78 -21.45 15.67
CA ASP A 229 17.80 -22.33 16.23
C ASP A 229 18.52 -23.14 15.16
N ALA A 230 17.81 -23.51 14.07
CA ALA A 230 18.38 -24.13 12.89
C ALA A 230 19.20 -23.18 12.01
N GLY A 231 19.17 -21.86 12.31
CA GLY A 231 19.86 -20.83 11.53
C GLY A 231 19.14 -20.48 10.22
N ILE A 232 17.84 -20.71 10.14
CA ILE A 232 17.02 -20.28 8.99
C ILE A 232 16.80 -18.78 9.10
N GLU A 233 17.13 -18.05 8.03
CA GLU A 233 17.07 -16.59 8.00
C GLU A 233 16.17 -16.09 6.88
N ARG A 234 15.78 -14.83 6.98
CA ARG A 234 15.05 -14.15 5.90
C ARG A 234 15.83 -14.19 4.60
N GLY A 235 15.20 -14.71 3.55
CA GLY A 235 15.79 -14.83 2.22
C GLY A 235 16.17 -16.24 1.86
N ASP A 236 16.05 -17.19 2.80
CA ASP A 236 16.21 -18.61 2.50
C ASP A 236 14.97 -19.13 1.75
N VAL A 237 15.15 -20.23 1.04
CA VAL A 237 14.07 -20.99 0.40
C VAL A 237 14.17 -22.43 0.85
N ILE A 238 13.14 -22.92 1.54
CA ILE A 238 13.06 -24.31 1.98
C ILE A 238 12.56 -25.14 0.81
N THR A 239 13.40 -26.05 0.32
CA THR A 239 13.11 -26.87 -0.86
C THR A 239 12.85 -28.34 -0.54
N SER A 240 13.07 -28.78 0.70
CA SER A 240 12.79 -30.14 1.15
C SER A 240 12.66 -30.25 2.67
N VAL A 241 11.83 -31.18 3.11
CA VAL A 241 11.67 -31.60 4.52
C VAL A 241 11.98 -33.11 4.56
N ASP A 242 12.92 -33.55 5.39
CA ASP A 242 13.37 -34.97 5.51
C ASP A 242 13.67 -35.65 4.18
N GLY A 243 14.22 -34.91 3.21
CA GLY A 243 14.52 -35.38 1.87
C GLY A 243 13.32 -35.46 0.92
N GLN A 244 12.10 -35.15 1.37
CA GLN A 244 10.93 -34.97 0.52
C GLN A 244 10.97 -33.54 -0.03
N ALA A 245 10.96 -33.40 -1.37
CA ALA A 245 10.91 -32.08 -2.01
C ALA A 245 9.58 -31.41 -1.73
N VAL A 246 9.63 -30.08 -1.47
CA VAL A 246 8.48 -29.22 -1.28
C VAL A 246 8.58 -28.07 -2.28
N ALA A 247 7.49 -27.78 -3.00
CA ALA A 247 7.45 -26.73 -4.02
C ALA A 247 6.73 -25.46 -3.56
N ASN A 248 5.90 -25.56 -2.54
CA ASN A 248 5.07 -24.47 -2.00
C ASN A 248 4.78 -24.70 -0.51
N GLU A 249 4.06 -23.76 0.10
CA GLU A 249 3.69 -23.79 1.52
C GLU A 249 2.77 -24.99 1.87
N GLU A 250 1.80 -25.31 1.01
CA GLU A 250 0.88 -26.45 1.22
C GLU A 250 1.65 -27.78 1.29
N GLU A 251 2.60 -28.00 0.36
CA GLU A 251 3.45 -29.21 0.36
C GLU A 251 4.39 -29.24 1.57
N PHE A 252 4.87 -28.09 2.01
CA PHE A 252 5.71 -27.97 3.20
C PHE A 252 4.93 -28.32 4.47
N GLU A 253 3.74 -27.75 4.66
CA GLU A 253 2.87 -28.08 5.80
C GLU A 253 2.49 -29.56 5.82
N ALA A 254 2.14 -30.12 4.65
CA ALA A 254 1.84 -31.55 4.54
C ALA A 254 3.06 -32.45 4.87
N ALA A 255 4.26 -32.04 4.47
CA ALA A 255 5.48 -32.73 4.80
C ALA A 255 5.81 -32.65 6.29
N LEU A 256 5.62 -31.45 6.91
CA LEU A 256 5.77 -31.28 8.36
C LEU A 256 4.76 -32.10 9.16
N ALA A 257 3.50 -32.16 8.72
CA ALA A 257 2.45 -32.93 9.39
C ALA A 257 2.74 -34.45 9.43
N THR A 258 3.50 -34.98 8.45
CA THR A 258 3.87 -36.39 8.35
C THR A 258 5.26 -36.70 8.91
N ALA A 259 6.08 -35.67 9.18
CA ALA A 259 7.42 -35.83 9.74
C ALA A 259 7.35 -36.15 11.24
N ASP A 260 8.27 -37.02 11.71
CA ASP A 260 8.41 -37.30 13.14
C ASP A 260 8.84 -36.03 13.91
N ARG A 261 8.65 -36.04 15.25
CA ARG A 261 9.07 -34.93 16.15
C ARG A 261 10.54 -34.54 15.98
N GLU A 262 11.40 -35.47 15.66
CA GLU A 262 12.80 -35.27 15.29
C GLU A 262 12.91 -35.22 13.76
N VAL A 263 12.65 -34.06 13.19
CA VAL A 263 13.27 -33.68 11.92
C VAL A 263 14.73 -33.28 12.25
N THR A 264 15.47 -32.68 11.38
CA THR A 264 16.82 -32.14 11.67
C THR A 264 16.80 -31.13 12.84
N VAL A 265 15.61 -30.71 13.31
CA VAL A 265 15.37 -29.74 14.40
C VAL A 265 14.24 -30.24 15.30
N GLU A 266 14.40 -30.10 16.63
CA GLU A 266 13.33 -30.40 17.60
C GLU A 266 12.17 -29.42 17.42
N ARG A 267 10.94 -29.96 17.26
CA ARG A 267 9.74 -29.13 17.00
C ARG A 267 9.10 -28.67 18.30
N SER A 268 8.74 -27.42 18.35
CA SER A 268 7.98 -26.79 19.44
C SER A 268 6.80 -26.03 18.88
N LEU A 269 5.62 -26.17 19.46
CA LEU A 269 4.42 -25.47 19.02
C LEU A 269 4.44 -24.03 19.54
N ILE A 270 4.47 -23.06 18.65
CA ILE A 270 4.61 -21.65 18.97
C ILE A 270 3.43 -20.86 18.42
N ALA A 271 2.87 -19.95 19.23
CA ALA A 271 1.91 -18.95 18.73
C ALA A 271 2.65 -17.92 17.85
N THR A 272 2.49 -17.99 16.53
CA THR A 272 3.17 -17.09 15.58
C THR A 272 2.47 -15.76 15.42
N ARG A 273 1.14 -15.75 15.55
CA ARG A 273 0.29 -14.54 15.63
C ARG A 273 -0.73 -14.70 16.72
N ALA A 274 -1.05 -13.61 17.38
CA ALA A 274 -2.11 -13.54 18.37
C ALA A 274 -2.78 -12.17 18.30
N VAL A 275 -4.08 -12.14 18.52
CA VAL A 275 -4.82 -10.89 18.70
C VAL A 275 -4.28 -10.16 19.94
N VAL A 276 -4.34 -8.84 19.93
CA VAL A 276 -3.97 -8.01 21.09
C VAL A 276 -4.83 -8.44 22.30
N ASP A 277 -4.19 -8.60 23.46
CA ASP A 277 -4.78 -9.07 24.71
C ASP A 277 -5.19 -10.57 24.73
N ALA A 278 -4.87 -11.36 23.68
CA ALA A 278 -5.06 -12.80 23.73
C ALA A 278 -4.32 -13.45 24.94
N PRO A 279 -4.89 -14.52 25.53
CA PRO A 279 -4.28 -15.17 26.69
C PRO A 279 -2.93 -15.80 26.38
N VAL A 280 -2.66 -16.13 25.11
CA VAL A 280 -1.36 -16.59 24.61
C VAL A 280 -0.84 -15.57 23.62
N GLY A 281 0.27 -14.93 23.90
CA GLY A 281 0.87 -13.92 23.03
C GLY A 281 1.78 -14.51 21.97
N THR A 282 2.08 -13.73 20.93
CA THR A 282 3.05 -14.11 19.88
C THR A 282 4.42 -14.46 20.50
N GLY A 283 5.01 -15.57 20.06
CA GLY A 283 6.27 -16.10 20.57
C GLY A 283 6.12 -17.01 21.80
N THR A 284 4.91 -17.25 22.29
CA THR A 284 4.68 -18.16 23.42
C THR A 284 4.63 -19.61 22.93
N GLU A 285 5.41 -20.48 23.56
CA GLU A 285 5.35 -21.91 23.35
C GLU A 285 4.14 -22.51 24.08
N ILE A 286 3.34 -23.33 23.37
CA ILE A 286 2.24 -24.12 23.92
C ILE A 286 2.76 -25.54 24.12
N THR A 287 2.71 -26.01 25.36
CA THR A 287 3.32 -27.30 25.73
C THR A 287 2.32 -28.43 25.84
N ALA A 288 1.06 -28.14 26.22
CA ALA A 288 0.01 -29.13 26.32
C ALA A 288 -1.39 -28.52 26.12
N VAL A 289 -2.36 -29.35 25.73
CA VAL A 289 -3.79 -29.05 25.68
C VAL A 289 -4.47 -30.09 26.56
N ASP A 290 -5.27 -29.65 27.54
CA ASP A 290 -5.95 -30.52 28.51
C ASP A 290 -5.01 -31.55 29.21
N GLY A 291 -3.76 -31.15 29.47
CA GLY A 291 -2.73 -31.97 30.08
C GLY A 291 -2.04 -32.97 29.13
N GLU A 292 -2.46 -33.03 27.86
CA GLU A 292 -1.81 -33.86 26.84
C GLU A 292 -0.74 -33.03 26.08
N PRO A 293 0.53 -33.47 26.03
CA PRO A 293 1.60 -32.73 25.35
C PRO A 293 1.31 -32.55 23.86
N VAL A 294 1.45 -31.33 23.35
CA VAL A 294 1.35 -30.98 21.93
C VAL A 294 2.65 -30.38 21.44
N TYR A 295 3.10 -30.82 20.25
CA TYR A 295 4.37 -30.36 19.64
C TYR A 295 4.18 -29.91 18.20
N THR A 296 3.02 -30.17 17.62
CA THR A 296 2.74 -29.92 16.21
C THR A 296 1.43 -29.18 16.05
N ARG A 297 1.31 -28.41 14.98
CA ARG A 297 0.07 -27.72 14.60
C ARG A 297 -1.09 -28.75 14.46
N SER A 298 -0.86 -29.84 13.74
CA SER A 298 -1.86 -30.89 13.57
C SER A 298 -2.24 -31.55 14.90
N GLY A 299 -1.31 -31.68 15.84
CA GLY A 299 -1.59 -32.16 17.20
C GLY A 299 -2.47 -31.20 17.98
N PHE A 300 -2.24 -29.89 17.86
CA PHE A 300 -3.05 -28.85 18.47
C PHE A 300 -4.47 -28.81 17.86
N GLU A 301 -4.57 -28.86 16.53
CA GLU A 301 -5.86 -28.91 15.83
C GLU A 301 -6.67 -30.13 16.26
N ALA A 302 -6.04 -31.30 16.34
CA ALA A 302 -6.69 -32.53 16.80
C ALA A 302 -7.13 -32.46 18.29
N ALA A 303 -6.32 -31.84 19.14
CA ALA A 303 -6.62 -31.68 20.56
C ALA A 303 -7.71 -30.64 20.83
N THR A 304 -7.94 -29.72 19.92
CA THR A 304 -9.00 -28.68 20.02
C THR A 304 -10.25 -29.05 19.21
N GLU A 305 -10.21 -30.10 18.37
CA GLU A 305 -11.31 -30.48 17.49
C GLU A 305 -12.53 -30.93 18.31
N GLY A 306 -13.67 -30.22 18.13
CA GLY A 306 -14.96 -30.53 18.77
C GLY A 306 -15.07 -30.07 20.22
N GLU A 307 -14.02 -29.52 20.81
CA GLU A 307 -14.07 -28.97 22.17
C GLU A 307 -14.58 -27.51 22.15
N GLU A 308 -15.43 -27.15 23.10
CA GLU A 308 -15.90 -25.76 23.24
C GLU A 308 -14.91 -24.90 24.05
N VAL A 309 -14.23 -25.51 25.03
CA VAL A 309 -13.22 -24.89 25.90
C VAL A 309 -12.16 -25.91 26.21
N VAL A 310 -10.89 -25.53 26.09
CA VAL A 310 -9.73 -26.35 26.48
C VAL A 310 -8.85 -25.63 27.49
N GLU A 311 -7.99 -26.37 28.19
CA GLU A 311 -6.96 -25.82 29.08
C GLU A 311 -5.62 -25.82 28.34
N LEU A 312 -5.11 -24.62 27.97
CA LEU A 312 -3.80 -24.47 27.32
C LEU A 312 -2.71 -24.33 28.38
N GLU A 313 -1.70 -25.18 28.31
CA GLU A 313 -0.48 -25.05 29.11
C GLU A 313 0.63 -24.42 28.29
N THR A 314 1.29 -23.42 28.91
CA THR A 314 2.50 -22.78 28.39
C THR A 314 3.64 -22.97 29.39
N ALA A 315 4.88 -22.59 29.05
CA ALA A 315 6.00 -22.66 29.96
C ALA A 315 5.76 -21.92 31.30
N ASP A 316 4.94 -20.88 31.30
CA ASP A 316 4.77 -19.98 32.44
C ASP A 316 3.42 -20.11 33.16
N ARG A 317 2.38 -20.59 32.49
CA ARG A 317 1.00 -20.61 33.01
C ARG A 317 0.09 -21.56 32.26
N THR A 318 -1.02 -21.87 32.90
CA THR A 318 -2.16 -22.57 32.31
C THR A 318 -3.30 -21.58 32.16
N VAL A 319 -4.03 -21.60 31.03
CA VAL A 319 -5.14 -20.71 30.74
C VAL A 319 -6.33 -21.49 30.18
N GLU A 320 -7.54 -21.14 30.64
CA GLU A 320 -8.78 -21.61 30.04
C GLU A 320 -8.98 -20.90 28.69
N PHE A 321 -9.28 -21.65 27.63
CA PHE A 321 -9.25 -21.17 26.27
C PHE A 321 -10.49 -21.66 25.50
N PRO A 322 -11.50 -20.78 25.31
CA PRO A 322 -12.64 -21.09 24.47
C PRO A 322 -12.20 -21.25 23.01
N VAL A 323 -12.59 -22.35 22.37
CA VAL A 323 -12.22 -22.70 21.00
C VAL A 323 -13.28 -22.16 20.03
N GLY A 324 -12.92 -21.12 19.28
CA GLY A 324 -13.88 -20.48 18.39
C GLY A 324 -13.25 -19.52 17.38
N THR A 325 -14.06 -18.98 16.50
CA THR A 325 -13.64 -17.91 15.58
C THR A 325 -13.65 -16.57 16.31
N PHE A 326 -12.51 -15.88 16.33
CA PHE A 326 -12.44 -14.51 16.87
C PHE A 326 -13.06 -13.50 15.90
N VAL A 327 -13.98 -12.70 16.42
CA VAL A 327 -14.70 -11.62 15.73
C VAL A 327 -14.44 -10.32 16.47
N SER A 328 -13.87 -9.31 15.80
CA SER A 328 -13.53 -8.04 16.45
C SER A 328 -14.71 -7.07 16.59
N SER A 329 -15.76 -7.22 15.78
CA SER A 329 -16.93 -6.34 15.80
C SER A 329 -18.19 -7.08 15.32
N VAL A 330 -19.32 -6.73 15.91
CA VAL A 330 -20.66 -7.23 15.55
C VAL A 330 -21.53 -6.02 15.22
N PRO A 331 -21.53 -5.57 13.96
CA PRO A 331 -22.29 -4.40 13.53
C PRO A 331 -23.77 -4.50 13.90
N GLN A 332 -24.32 -3.46 14.53
CA GLN A 332 -25.70 -3.43 15.04
C GLN A 332 -26.78 -3.48 13.96
N ASP A 333 -26.41 -3.21 12.71
CA ASP A 333 -27.28 -3.34 11.54
C ASP A 333 -27.22 -4.73 10.90
N GLY A 334 -26.36 -5.63 11.39
CA GLY A 334 -26.27 -7.03 10.97
C GLY A 334 -27.18 -7.97 11.80
N PRO A 335 -27.44 -9.18 11.27
CA PRO A 335 -28.30 -10.16 11.94
C PRO A 335 -27.94 -10.46 13.40
N LEU A 336 -26.68 -10.81 13.66
CA LEU A 336 -26.24 -11.09 15.04
C LEU A 336 -26.22 -9.81 15.90
N GLY A 337 -25.92 -8.65 15.31
CA GLY A 337 -25.86 -7.37 16.04
C GLY A 337 -27.21 -6.87 16.56
N GLN A 338 -28.33 -7.42 16.07
CA GLN A 338 -29.65 -7.13 16.61
C GLN A 338 -29.90 -7.86 17.94
N GLU A 339 -29.21 -8.97 18.19
CA GLU A 339 -29.39 -9.82 19.38
C GLU A 339 -28.18 -9.75 20.33
N ALA A 340 -26.99 -9.42 19.84
CA ALA A 340 -25.72 -9.39 20.57
C ALA A 340 -25.10 -7.97 20.63
N PRO A 341 -24.27 -7.66 21.66
CA PRO A 341 -23.57 -6.39 21.73
C PRO A 341 -22.49 -6.28 20.65
N ASP A 342 -22.18 -5.04 20.24
CA ASP A 342 -21.02 -4.76 19.37
C ASP A 342 -19.71 -4.75 20.20
N THR A 343 -19.23 -5.94 20.50
CA THR A 343 -17.98 -6.17 21.24
C THR A 343 -17.23 -7.33 20.59
N PRO A 344 -15.91 -7.43 20.76
CA PRO A 344 -15.17 -8.62 20.36
C PRO A 344 -15.76 -9.88 21.01
N MET A 345 -15.88 -10.96 20.23
CA MET A 345 -16.39 -12.24 20.71
C MET A 345 -15.71 -13.43 20.04
N LEU A 346 -15.82 -14.60 20.69
CA LEU A 346 -15.43 -15.89 20.13
C LEU A 346 -16.70 -16.66 19.79
N VAL A 347 -16.95 -16.90 18.51
CA VAL A 347 -18.05 -17.75 18.05
C VAL A 347 -17.56 -19.20 18.05
N THR A 348 -18.07 -20.02 18.99
CA THR A 348 -17.59 -21.38 19.20
C THR A 348 -18.37 -22.42 18.42
N SER A 349 -19.67 -22.19 18.17
CA SER A 349 -20.48 -23.09 17.35
C SER A 349 -21.67 -22.40 16.72
N ILE A 350 -22.17 -23.00 15.62
CA ILE A 350 -23.44 -22.69 14.97
C ILE A 350 -24.27 -23.96 14.88
N ASP A 351 -25.50 -23.96 15.41
CA ASP A 351 -26.40 -25.14 15.51
C ASP A 351 -25.69 -26.37 16.11
N GLY A 352 -24.72 -26.16 17.03
CA GLY A 352 -23.92 -27.21 17.64
C GLY A 352 -22.73 -27.69 16.76
N GLU A 353 -22.53 -27.15 15.56
CA GLU A 353 -21.36 -27.43 14.73
C GLU A 353 -20.20 -26.51 15.15
N PRO A 354 -19.03 -27.05 15.54
CA PRO A 354 -17.90 -26.24 15.98
C PRO A 354 -17.37 -25.30 14.90
N THR A 355 -17.00 -24.07 15.29
CA THR A 355 -16.43 -23.06 14.40
C THR A 355 -15.08 -22.55 14.94
N PRO A 356 -14.05 -23.41 15.04
CA PRO A 356 -12.76 -23.05 15.65
C PRO A 356 -11.99 -21.99 14.87
N THR A 357 -12.21 -21.88 13.57
CA THR A 357 -11.53 -20.93 12.67
C THR A 357 -12.50 -20.20 11.75
N PRO A 358 -12.09 -19.07 11.14
CA PRO A 358 -12.89 -18.37 10.13
C PRO A 358 -13.34 -19.24 8.95
N GLU A 359 -12.49 -20.19 8.53
CA GLU A 359 -12.80 -21.12 7.44
C GLU A 359 -13.90 -22.09 7.86
N ALA A 360 -13.83 -22.63 9.08
CA ALA A 360 -14.89 -23.49 9.64
C ALA A 360 -16.21 -22.73 9.78
N LEU A 361 -16.18 -21.49 10.28
CA LEU A 361 -17.35 -20.63 10.35
C LEU A 361 -17.95 -20.38 8.96
N ALA A 362 -17.12 -20.06 7.98
CA ALA A 362 -17.56 -19.83 6.61
C ALA A 362 -18.15 -21.09 5.96
N ALA A 363 -17.56 -22.27 6.22
CA ALA A 363 -18.06 -23.56 5.73
C ALA A 363 -19.45 -23.88 6.29
N VAL A 364 -19.64 -23.72 7.60
CA VAL A 364 -20.95 -23.95 8.25
C VAL A 364 -22.01 -22.98 7.69
N LEU A 365 -21.67 -21.70 7.51
CA LEU A 365 -22.60 -20.70 6.96
C LEU A 365 -22.89 -20.91 5.47
N ALA A 366 -21.97 -21.48 4.69
CA ALA A 366 -22.20 -21.79 3.28
C ALA A 366 -23.26 -22.88 3.07
N GLU A 367 -23.48 -23.75 4.05
CA GLU A 367 -24.53 -24.79 4.03
C GLU A 367 -25.91 -24.28 4.46
N ARG A 368 -26.00 -23.03 4.91
CA ARG A 368 -27.24 -22.38 5.39
C ARG A 368 -27.78 -21.40 4.34
N SER A 369 -29.11 -21.26 4.33
CA SER A 369 -29.79 -20.35 3.38
C SER A 369 -30.20 -19.04 4.06
N PRO A 370 -30.27 -17.94 3.31
CA PRO A 370 -30.86 -16.71 3.81
C PRO A 370 -32.32 -16.95 4.30
N GLY A 371 -32.62 -16.44 5.49
CA GLY A 371 -33.92 -16.65 6.16
C GLY A 371 -33.94 -17.84 7.13
N ASP A 372 -32.91 -18.69 7.17
CA ASP A 372 -32.80 -19.73 8.20
C ASP A 372 -32.52 -19.07 9.56
N THR A 373 -33.12 -19.62 10.61
CA THR A 373 -32.82 -19.23 12.00
C THR A 373 -31.85 -20.25 12.59
N ILE A 374 -30.71 -19.78 13.04
CA ILE A 374 -29.60 -20.58 13.59
C ILE A 374 -29.36 -20.23 15.06
N GLU A 375 -28.87 -21.20 15.82
CA GLU A 375 -28.32 -20.97 17.16
C GLU A 375 -26.83 -20.66 17.08
N VAL A 376 -26.40 -19.48 17.56
CA VAL A 376 -25.01 -19.06 17.65
C VAL A 376 -24.54 -19.09 19.09
N VAL A 377 -23.52 -19.89 19.40
CA VAL A 377 -22.88 -19.91 20.72
C VAL A 377 -21.63 -19.05 20.65
N ALA A 378 -21.51 -18.08 21.56
CA ALA A 378 -20.38 -17.17 21.59
C ALA A 378 -19.94 -16.82 23.01
N TYR A 379 -18.65 -16.54 23.17
CA TYR A 379 -18.06 -16.02 24.40
C TYR A 379 -17.73 -14.54 24.23
N HIS A 380 -18.19 -13.71 25.15
CA HIS A 380 -17.80 -12.29 25.24
C HIS A 380 -17.98 -11.80 26.68
N GLY A 381 -17.24 -10.73 27.03
CA GLY A 381 -17.28 -10.11 28.36
C GLY A 381 -17.50 -8.60 28.30
N SER A 382 -17.39 -7.96 29.46
CA SER A 382 -17.42 -6.50 29.57
C SER A 382 -16.03 -5.94 29.19
N GLY A 383 -15.82 -5.60 27.92
CA GLY A 383 -14.55 -5.09 27.40
C GLY A 383 -14.08 -5.84 26.15
N ASN A 384 -12.78 -5.75 25.87
CA ASN A 384 -12.17 -6.34 24.67
C ASN A 384 -11.55 -7.73 24.91
N ASP A 385 -11.92 -8.40 26.02
CA ASP A 385 -11.40 -9.72 26.38
C ASP A 385 -12.51 -10.78 26.31
N PRO A 386 -12.72 -11.43 25.14
CA PRO A 386 -13.71 -12.48 25.00
C PRO A 386 -13.25 -13.84 25.59
N TRP A 387 -11.96 -14.05 25.81
CA TRP A 387 -11.45 -15.33 26.35
C TRP A 387 -11.81 -15.55 27.81
N SER A 388 -11.94 -14.47 28.61
CA SER A 388 -12.46 -14.53 29.98
C SER A 388 -13.96 -14.19 30.07
N GLY A 389 -14.66 -14.16 28.92
CA GLY A 389 -16.07 -13.82 28.82
C GLY A 389 -17.00 -14.96 29.27
N GLU A 390 -18.26 -14.62 29.41
CA GLU A 390 -19.33 -15.62 29.70
C GLU A 390 -19.88 -16.20 28.40
N ARG A 391 -20.39 -17.43 28.49
CA ARG A 391 -21.05 -18.14 27.39
C ARG A 391 -22.43 -17.57 27.15
N HIS A 392 -22.72 -17.19 25.92
CA HIS A 392 -24.01 -16.70 25.49
C HIS A 392 -24.54 -17.53 24.31
N VAL A 393 -25.86 -17.59 24.19
CA VAL A 393 -26.53 -18.28 23.09
C VAL A 393 -27.53 -17.31 22.45
N TYR A 394 -27.44 -17.16 21.14
CA TYR A 394 -28.25 -16.25 20.34
C TYR A 394 -29.02 -17.01 19.27
N GLU A 395 -30.30 -16.68 19.09
CA GLU A 395 -31.10 -17.14 17.94
C GLU A 395 -31.04 -16.05 16.87
N VAL A 396 -30.43 -16.36 15.73
CA VAL A 396 -30.13 -15.37 14.65
C VAL A 396 -30.78 -15.82 13.35
N THR A 397 -31.55 -14.93 12.71
CA THR A 397 -32.06 -15.18 11.37
C THR A 397 -31.08 -14.64 10.33
N LEU A 398 -30.56 -15.51 9.47
CA LEU A 398 -29.54 -15.17 8.48
C LEU A 398 -30.10 -14.27 7.38
N GLU A 399 -29.30 -13.30 6.96
CA GLU A 399 -29.55 -12.50 5.77
C GLU A 399 -28.80 -13.05 4.54
N GLU A 400 -29.03 -12.47 3.37
CA GLU A 400 -28.32 -12.81 2.14
C GLU A 400 -26.87 -12.27 2.22
N ASN A 401 -25.90 -13.14 1.97
CA ASN A 401 -24.49 -12.72 1.97
C ASN A 401 -24.19 -11.86 0.74
N PRO A 402 -23.72 -10.62 0.90
CA PRO A 402 -23.48 -9.72 -0.22
C PRO A 402 -22.33 -10.16 -1.15
N ARG A 403 -21.58 -11.22 -0.79
CA ARG A 403 -20.38 -11.69 -1.52
C ARG A 403 -20.48 -13.14 -1.98
N THR A 404 -21.35 -13.97 -1.38
CA THR A 404 -21.50 -15.41 -1.67
C THR A 404 -22.97 -15.79 -1.63
N ASP A 405 -23.33 -16.96 -2.14
CA ASP A 405 -24.71 -17.46 -2.15
C ASP A 405 -25.19 -18.03 -0.78
N GLY A 406 -24.37 -17.99 0.27
CA GLY A 406 -24.67 -18.53 1.60
C GLY A 406 -25.37 -17.56 2.55
N GLY A 407 -25.68 -18.03 3.76
CA GLY A 407 -26.22 -17.21 4.83
C GLY A 407 -25.20 -16.20 5.38
N PHE A 408 -25.66 -15.04 5.79
CA PHE A 408 -24.85 -13.99 6.40
C PHE A 408 -25.28 -13.75 7.85
N VAL A 409 -24.33 -13.92 8.78
CA VAL A 409 -24.56 -13.77 10.23
C VAL A 409 -24.30 -12.34 10.73
N GLY A 410 -23.63 -11.50 9.96
CA GLY A 410 -23.40 -10.10 10.29
C GLY A 410 -22.22 -9.83 11.24
N VAL A 411 -21.12 -10.56 11.09
CA VAL A 411 -19.87 -10.34 11.85
C VAL A 411 -18.80 -9.69 10.99
N ALA A 412 -17.86 -8.99 11.62
CA ALA A 412 -16.78 -8.30 10.95
C ALA A 412 -15.44 -8.46 11.69
N GLY A 413 -14.32 -8.30 10.94
CA GLY A 413 -12.99 -8.35 11.51
C GLY A 413 -12.61 -9.74 12.03
N LEU A 414 -12.96 -10.79 11.26
CA LEU A 414 -12.51 -12.17 11.52
C LEU A 414 -10.99 -12.21 11.56
N GLN A 415 -10.44 -12.88 12.58
CA GLN A 415 -9.02 -13.10 12.73
C GLN A 415 -8.66 -14.55 12.45
N GLU A 416 -7.54 -14.77 11.78
CA GLU A 416 -7.03 -16.10 11.44
C GLU A 416 -6.70 -16.94 12.68
N GLY A 417 -6.69 -18.26 12.50
CA GLY A 417 -6.36 -19.24 13.54
C GLY A 417 -7.50 -19.56 14.48
N THR A 418 -7.19 -20.33 15.53
CA THR A 418 -8.15 -20.74 16.55
C THR A 418 -8.23 -19.67 17.63
N SER A 419 -9.41 -19.12 17.84
CA SER A 419 -9.68 -18.06 18.83
C SER A 419 -8.76 -16.84 18.68
N GLY A 420 -8.36 -16.49 17.43
CA GLY A 420 -7.47 -15.38 17.15
C GLY A 420 -5.98 -15.66 17.41
N ILE A 421 -5.61 -16.93 17.57
CA ILE A 421 -4.21 -17.38 17.71
C ILE A 421 -3.85 -18.29 16.55
N VAL A 422 -2.80 -17.97 15.83
CA VAL A 422 -2.19 -18.82 14.80
C VAL A 422 -1.01 -19.52 15.43
N VAL A 423 -0.97 -20.84 15.36
CA VAL A 423 0.12 -21.66 15.87
C VAL A 423 0.95 -22.25 14.72
N ASP A 424 2.23 -22.46 14.97
CA ASP A 424 3.17 -23.07 14.05
C ASP A 424 4.16 -23.94 14.86
N ASP A 425 4.64 -25.01 14.29
CA ASP A 425 5.53 -25.94 14.99
C ASP A 425 6.97 -25.91 14.48
N PHE A 426 7.25 -24.99 13.57
CA PHE A 426 8.58 -24.73 13.03
C PHE A 426 9.03 -23.29 13.20
N GLY A 427 8.09 -22.34 13.13
CA GLY A 427 8.31 -20.93 13.40
C GLY A 427 8.91 -20.16 12.25
N ILE A 428 8.53 -20.47 11.01
CA ILE A 428 8.80 -19.63 9.84
C ILE A 428 7.61 -18.71 9.57
N ASP A 429 7.91 -17.55 9.02
CA ASP A 429 6.91 -16.61 8.47
C ASP A 429 7.09 -16.61 6.94
N PRO A 430 6.18 -17.26 6.17
CA PRO A 430 6.30 -17.39 4.73
C PRO A 430 6.16 -16.04 4.02
N TYR A 431 6.99 -15.78 3.01
CA TYR A 431 6.89 -14.62 2.16
C TYR A 431 6.00 -14.94 0.94
N PRO A 432 4.96 -14.15 0.62
CA PRO A 432 3.99 -14.45 -0.42
C PRO A 432 4.54 -14.17 -1.83
N ALA A 433 5.62 -14.85 -2.23
CA ALA A 433 6.35 -14.61 -3.48
C ALA A 433 5.48 -14.79 -4.73
N GLU A 434 4.62 -15.82 -4.75
CA GLU A 434 3.72 -16.10 -5.87
C GLU A 434 2.66 -15.02 -6.05
N GLN A 435 2.06 -14.56 -4.94
CA GLN A 435 1.04 -13.51 -4.97
C GLN A 435 1.62 -12.21 -5.52
N TYR A 436 2.83 -11.84 -5.09
CA TYR A 436 3.49 -10.63 -5.61
C TYR A 436 3.87 -10.78 -7.08
N LEU A 437 4.33 -11.94 -7.50
CA LEU A 437 4.63 -12.17 -8.92
C LEU A 437 3.37 -12.09 -9.78
N ALA A 438 2.25 -12.61 -9.30
CA ALA A 438 0.95 -12.51 -9.99
C ALA A 438 0.52 -11.05 -10.21
N PHE A 439 0.68 -10.18 -9.21
CA PHE A 439 0.42 -8.73 -9.37
C PHE A 439 1.40 -8.06 -10.35
N LEU A 440 2.65 -8.51 -10.39
CA LEU A 440 3.72 -7.95 -11.21
C LEU A 440 3.70 -8.43 -12.67
N GLY A 441 2.85 -9.38 -13.05
CA GLY A 441 2.74 -9.73 -14.47
C GLY A 441 2.33 -11.15 -14.81
N ASP A 442 2.44 -12.10 -13.88
CA ASP A 442 2.21 -13.53 -14.18
C ASP A 442 0.70 -13.92 -14.19
N GLY A 443 -0.19 -13.10 -13.69
CA GLY A 443 -1.64 -13.35 -13.71
C GLY A 443 -2.29 -13.13 -15.10
N GLY A 444 -3.38 -13.84 -15.39
CA GLY A 444 -4.13 -13.74 -16.66
C GLY A 444 -4.61 -12.33 -17.05
N TRP A 445 -4.97 -12.16 -18.30
CA TRP A 445 -5.44 -10.92 -18.92
C TRP A 445 -6.82 -11.12 -19.57
N ASP A 446 -7.85 -11.47 -18.78
CA ASP A 446 -9.20 -11.75 -19.29
C ASP A 446 -9.86 -10.50 -19.92
N ASP A 447 -9.76 -9.35 -19.24
CA ASP A 447 -10.08 -8.02 -19.79
C ASP A 447 -8.84 -7.11 -19.64
N PRO A 448 -8.12 -6.82 -20.74
CA PRO A 448 -6.85 -6.10 -20.67
C PRO A 448 -6.94 -4.72 -20.00
N VAL A 449 -8.05 -4.01 -20.14
CA VAL A 449 -8.19 -2.65 -19.59
C VAL A 449 -8.47 -2.69 -18.10
N SER A 450 -9.47 -3.47 -17.68
CA SER A 450 -9.81 -3.58 -16.25
C SER A 450 -8.69 -4.26 -15.47
N THR A 451 -8.07 -5.31 -16.04
CA THR A 451 -6.91 -5.98 -15.43
C THR A 451 -5.72 -5.03 -15.28
N PHE A 452 -5.41 -4.21 -16.31
CA PHE A 452 -4.35 -3.21 -16.18
C PHE A 452 -4.63 -2.20 -15.08
N ILE A 453 -5.85 -1.66 -15.02
CA ILE A 453 -6.25 -0.68 -14.00
C ILE A 453 -6.16 -1.29 -12.59
N SER A 454 -6.73 -2.48 -12.38
CA SER A 454 -6.70 -3.16 -11.08
C SER A 454 -5.27 -3.46 -10.62
N ARG A 455 -4.39 -3.90 -11.54
CA ARG A 455 -2.97 -4.11 -11.23
C ARG A 455 -2.24 -2.81 -10.90
N VAL A 456 -2.53 -1.71 -11.58
CA VAL A 456 -1.95 -0.39 -11.21
C VAL A 456 -2.32 -0.03 -9.78
N PHE A 457 -3.59 -0.24 -9.38
CA PHE A 457 -4.00 -0.02 -7.98
C PHE A 457 -3.29 -0.97 -7.01
N ALA A 458 -3.18 -2.25 -7.35
CA ALA A 458 -2.41 -3.21 -6.55
C ALA A 458 -0.95 -2.77 -6.39
N LEU A 459 -0.28 -2.38 -7.50
CA LEU A 459 1.10 -1.90 -7.46
C LEU A 459 1.30 -0.66 -6.60
N LEU A 460 0.29 0.22 -6.51
CA LEU A 460 0.34 1.39 -5.60
C LEU A 460 0.36 0.98 -4.13
N VAL A 461 -0.31 -0.11 -3.80
CA VAL A 461 -0.41 -0.63 -2.43
C VAL A 461 0.80 -1.47 -2.05
N LEU A 462 1.47 -2.15 -3.01
CA LEU A 462 2.54 -3.12 -2.72
C LEU A 462 3.64 -2.63 -1.74
N PRO A 463 4.15 -1.39 -1.83
CA PRO A 463 5.14 -0.91 -0.87
C PRO A 463 4.60 -0.76 0.57
N PHE A 464 3.29 -0.83 0.75
CA PHE A 464 2.57 -0.67 2.01
C PHE A 464 1.57 -1.81 2.26
N ALA A 465 1.73 -2.94 1.59
CA ALA A 465 0.76 -4.03 1.60
C ALA A 465 0.43 -4.50 3.02
N SER A 466 1.44 -4.70 3.87
CA SER A 466 1.25 -5.11 5.28
C SER A 466 0.52 -4.08 6.16
N VAL A 467 0.48 -2.81 5.73
CA VAL A 467 -0.25 -1.74 6.44
C VAL A 467 -1.70 -1.69 6.02
N VAL A 468 -1.96 -1.88 4.72
CA VAL A 468 -3.32 -1.84 4.15
C VAL A 468 -4.06 -3.14 4.39
N GLN A 469 -3.36 -4.27 4.34
CA GLN A 469 -3.87 -5.61 4.57
C GLN A 469 -2.88 -6.38 5.45
N PRO A 470 -3.02 -6.30 6.79
CA PRO A 470 -2.08 -6.91 7.73
C PRO A 470 -1.90 -8.42 7.56
N SER A 471 -2.91 -9.13 7.05
CA SER A 471 -2.83 -10.58 6.75
C SER A 471 -1.76 -10.94 5.71
N ILE A 472 -1.34 -10.01 4.85
CA ILE A 472 -0.25 -10.26 3.88
C ILE A 472 1.13 -10.31 4.58
N GLY A 473 1.28 -9.64 5.74
CA GLY A 473 2.49 -9.66 6.56
C GLY A 473 3.68 -8.86 6.00
N TYR A 474 3.86 -8.81 4.69
CA TYR A 474 5.04 -8.26 4.03
C TYR A 474 4.71 -7.14 3.04
N ASN A 475 5.76 -6.38 2.67
CA ASN A 475 5.69 -5.34 1.64
C ASN A 475 6.62 -5.70 0.49
N PHE A 476 6.23 -5.33 -0.73
CA PHE A 476 7.10 -5.45 -1.90
C PHE A 476 7.63 -4.06 -2.29
N ALA A 477 8.93 -3.88 -2.16
CA ALA A 477 9.63 -2.64 -2.53
C ALA A 477 10.63 -2.85 -3.70
N GLY A 478 10.41 -3.90 -4.50
CA GLY A 478 11.27 -4.33 -5.60
C GLY A 478 12.05 -5.61 -5.27
N PHE A 479 12.70 -6.16 -6.28
CA PHE A 479 13.57 -7.34 -6.20
C PHE A 479 14.93 -6.95 -5.58
N ASN A 480 14.94 -6.66 -4.28
CA ASN A 480 16.10 -6.14 -3.56
C ASN A 480 16.45 -7.00 -2.35
N GLY A 481 17.76 -7.13 -2.05
CA GLY A 481 18.23 -7.86 -0.86
C GLY A 481 17.73 -9.31 -0.81
N ALA A 482 17.26 -9.74 0.34
CA ALA A 482 16.75 -11.08 0.59
C ALA A 482 15.56 -11.47 -0.32
N VAL A 483 14.69 -10.51 -0.67
CA VAL A 483 13.54 -10.78 -1.54
C VAL A 483 13.94 -11.26 -2.94
N ALA A 484 15.10 -10.82 -3.44
CA ALA A 484 15.58 -11.26 -4.76
C ALA A 484 15.86 -12.76 -4.82
N ASN A 485 16.17 -13.41 -3.69
CA ASN A 485 16.46 -14.84 -3.63
C ASN A 485 15.22 -15.72 -3.89
N PHE A 486 14.03 -15.19 -3.68
CA PHE A 486 12.76 -15.89 -3.90
C PHE A 486 12.39 -16.01 -5.38
N TYR A 487 13.14 -15.35 -6.26
CA TYR A 487 12.84 -15.29 -7.67
C TYR A 487 14.03 -15.73 -8.53
N ALA A 488 13.75 -16.46 -9.57
CA ALA A 488 14.71 -16.87 -10.58
C ALA A 488 14.49 -16.08 -11.88
N VAL A 489 15.59 -15.90 -12.63
CA VAL A 489 15.53 -15.22 -13.93
C VAL A 489 15.89 -16.20 -15.03
N SER A 490 15.03 -16.27 -16.04
CA SER A 490 15.26 -17.05 -17.26
C SER A 490 15.84 -16.18 -18.39
N GLY A 491 16.53 -16.79 -19.34
CA GLY A 491 17.07 -16.11 -20.52
C GLY A 491 18.53 -15.66 -20.40
N PRO A 492 19.04 -14.92 -21.41
CA PRO A 492 20.47 -14.61 -21.53
C PRO A 492 20.93 -13.43 -20.64
N LEU A 493 20.00 -12.69 -20.05
CA LEU A 493 20.30 -11.55 -19.17
C LEU A 493 20.49 -12.07 -17.73
N GLY A 494 21.54 -11.61 -17.06
CA GLY A 494 21.76 -11.96 -15.66
C GLY A 494 20.69 -11.37 -14.73
N ALA A 495 20.43 -12.04 -13.60
CA ALA A 495 19.42 -11.64 -12.62
C ALA A 495 19.54 -10.17 -12.19
N GLY A 496 20.76 -9.70 -11.94
CA GLY A 496 20.98 -8.30 -11.55
C GLY A 496 20.51 -7.27 -12.59
N VAL A 497 20.58 -7.60 -13.89
CA VAL A 497 20.11 -6.70 -14.97
C VAL A 497 18.58 -6.73 -15.03
N VAL A 498 17.97 -7.91 -14.96
CA VAL A 498 16.51 -8.05 -15.03
C VAL A 498 15.84 -7.44 -13.80
N PHE A 499 16.33 -7.73 -12.62
CA PHE A 499 15.80 -7.17 -11.36
C PHE A 499 16.03 -5.66 -11.29
N GLY A 500 17.22 -5.17 -11.68
CA GLY A 500 17.49 -3.72 -11.74
C GLY A 500 16.54 -3.01 -12.71
N LEU A 501 16.29 -3.57 -13.90
CA LEU A 501 15.33 -3.02 -14.85
C LEU A 501 13.91 -3.05 -14.28
N ALA A 502 13.48 -4.17 -13.70
CA ALA A 502 12.17 -4.30 -13.09
C ALA A 502 11.96 -3.29 -11.95
N ASN A 503 12.96 -3.11 -11.08
CA ASN A 503 12.92 -2.12 -9.99
C ASN A 503 12.80 -0.69 -10.52
N VAL A 504 13.62 -0.30 -11.50
CA VAL A 504 13.54 1.03 -12.12
C VAL A 504 12.17 1.25 -12.76
N LEU A 505 11.63 0.26 -13.48
CA LEU A 505 10.31 0.35 -14.09
C LEU A 505 9.20 0.45 -13.04
N PHE A 506 9.25 -0.36 -11.98
CA PHE A 506 8.32 -0.32 -10.88
C PHE A 506 8.28 1.05 -10.22
N TRP A 507 9.43 1.56 -9.77
CA TRP A 507 9.50 2.84 -9.08
C TRP A 507 9.24 4.04 -10.00
N THR A 508 9.64 3.96 -11.29
CA THR A 508 9.29 4.99 -12.28
C THR A 508 7.78 5.06 -12.46
N GLY A 509 7.10 3.92 -12.67
CA GLY A 509 5.65 3.87 -12.77
C GLY A 509 4.97 4.36 -11.49
N TRP A 510 5.43 3.89 -10.33
CA TRP A 510 4.88 4.23 -9.02
C TRP A 510 4.99 5.73 -8.69
N VAL A 511 6.15 6.32 -8.89
CA VAL A 511 6.35 7.76 -8.67
C VAL A 511 5.53 8.59 -9.64
N ASN A 512 5.49 8.21 -10.92
CA ASN A 512 4.77 8.98 -11.93
C ASN A 512 3.25 8.97 -11.71
N VAL A 513 2.65 7.82 -11.35
CA VAL A 513 1.22 7.79 -11.05
C VAL A 513 0.88 8.65 -9.84
N ASN A 514 1.72 8.61 -8.80
CA ASN A 514 1.53 9.45 -7.61
C ASN A 514 1.68 10.95 -7.95
N LEU A 515 2.72 11.34 -8.70
CA LEU A 515 2.87 12.73 -9.17
C LEU A 515 1.64 13.18 -9.97
N GLY A 516 1.12 12.33 -10.87
CA GLY A 516 -0.11 12.62 -11.63
C GLY A 516 -1.32 12.78 -10.73
N LEU A 517 -1.55 11.86 -9.80
CA LEU A 517 -2.68 11.88 -8.87
C LEU A 517 -2.63 13.10 -7.95
N PHE A 518 -1.48 13.37 -7.32
CA PHE A 518 -1.31 14.52 -6.43
C PHE A 518 -1.51 15.85 -7.17
N ASN A 519 -1.01 15.96 -8.40
CA ASN A 519 -1.22 17.17 -9.19
C ASN A 519 -2.65 17.32 -9.74
N CYS A 520 -3.51 16.31 -9.62
CA CYS A 520 -4.96 16.45 -9.85
C CYS A 520 -5.72 16.98 -8.62
N ILE A 521 -5.12 17.03 -7.44
CA ILE A 521 -5.79 17.52 -6.23
C ILE A 521 -6.21 18.98 -6.42
N PRO A 522 -7.50 19.35 -6.13
CA PRO A 522 -8.02 20.69 -6.34
C PRO A 522 -7.51 21.69 -5.29
N SER A 523 -6.20 21.91 -5.25
CA SER A 523 -5.55 22.78 -4.27
C SER A 523 -4.34 23.49 -4.84
N TYR A 524 -4.20 24.78 -4.58
CA TYR A 524 -2.96 25.50 -4.85
C TYR A 524 -1.84 25.05 -3.88
N PRO A 525 -0.58 24.97 -4.35
CA PRO A 525 -0.04 25.41 -5.64
C PRO A 525 -0.02 24.33 -6.75
N LEU A 526 -0.78 23.24 -6.60
CA LEU A 526 -0.81 22.13 -7.54
C LEU A 526 -1.54 22.50 -8.84
N ASP A 527 -1.26 21.76 -9.94
CA ASP A 527 -1.92 21.95 -11.24
C ASP A 527 -3.44 21.84 -11.15
N GLY A 528 -3.94 20.91 -10.32
CA GLY A 528 -5.36 20.73 -10.04
C GLY A 528 -6.04 21.99 -9.52
N GLY A 529 -5.35 22.81 -8.73
CA GLY A 529 -5.86 24.12 -8.29
C GLY A 529 -6.04 25.09 -9.45
N HIS A 530 -5.10 25.11 -10.41
CA HIS A 530 -5.19 25.95 -11.61
C HIS A 530 -6.26 25.44 -12.58
N ILE A 531 -6.40 24.13 -12.75
CA ILE A 531 -7.46 23.48 -13.54
C ILE A 531 -8.82 23.77 -12.91
N LEU A 532 -8.97 23.62 -11.58
CA LEU A 532 -10.18 23.95 -10.84
C LEU A 532 -10.60 25.39 -11.09
N ARG A 533 -9.68 26.35 -10.97
CA ARG A 533 -9.97 27.76 -11.23
C ARG A 533 -10.51 27.96 -12.64
N SER A 534 -9.88 27.36 -13.65
CA SER A 534 -10.33 27.42 -15.03
C SER A 534 -11.75 26.86 -15.22
N CYS A 535 -12.07 25.75 -14.52
CA CYS A 535 -13.41 25.14 -14.52
C CYS A 535 -14.45 26.05 -13.86
N VAL A 536 -14.12 26.63 -12.71
CA VAL A 536 -14.99 27.58 -11.99
C VAL A 536 -15.28 28.81 -12.86
N GLU A 537 -14.26 29.42 -13.45
CA GLU A 537 -14.41 30.57 -14.35
C GLU A 537 -15.24 30.22 -15.60
N ALA A 538 -15.06 29.01 -16.17
CA ALA A 538 -15.83 28.53 -17.31
C ALA A 538 -17.32 28.33 -16.97
N THR A 539 -17.60 27.84 -15.75
CA THR A 539 -18.96 27.65 -15.25
C THR A 539 -19.64 28.98 -14.98
N LEU A 540 -18.96 29.85 -14.24
CA LEU A 540 -19.47 31.17 -13.91
C LEU A 540 -19.80 32.02 -15.16
N SER A 541 -18.94 31.95 -16.19
CA SER A 541 -19.17 32.71 -17.45
C SER A 541 -20.42 32.26 -18.23
N ARG A 542 -21.05 31.15 -17.88
CA ARG A 542 -22.30 30.67 -18.48
C ARG A 542 -23.54 30.97 -17.66
N LEU A 543 -23.37 31.45 -16.44
CA LEU A 543 -24.47 31.81 -15.55
C LEU A 543 -24.88 33.26 -15.82
N PRO A 544 -26.17 33.58 -15.73
CA PRO A 544 -26.69 34.94 -15.94
C PRO A 544 -26.48 35.84 -14.71
N VAL A 545 -25.26 35.83 -14.15
CA VAL A 545 -24.87 36.61 -12.96
C VAL A 545 -23.63 37.42 -13.30
N ASP A 546 -23.58 38.66 -12.79
CA ASP A 546 -22.34 39.46 -12.86
C ASP A 546 -21.24 38.78 -12.03
N THR A 547 -20.38 38.05 -12.72
CA THR A 547 -19.32 37.28 -12.08
C THR A 547 -18.05 38.11 -11.97
N SER A 548 -17.80 38.61 -10.78
CA SER A 548 -16.51 39.24 -10.50
C SER A 548 -15.41 38.20 -10.33
N PRO A 549 -14.14 38.46 -10.68
CA PRO A 549 -13.00 37.56 -10.41
C PRO A 549 -12.91 37.16 -8.94
N VAL A 550 -13.46 37.96 -8.02
CA VAL A 550 -13.52 37.68 -6.59
C VAL A 550 -14.34 36.42 -6.28
N VAL A 551 -15.47 36.20 -6.99
CA VAL A 551 -16.32 35.03 -6.78
C VAL A 551 -15.57 33.74 -7.21
N ALA A 552 -14.92 33.79 -8.38
CA ALA A 552 -14.12 32.64 -8.84
C ALA A 552 -12.99 32.30 -7.83
N THR A 553 -12.30 33.32 -7.33
CA THR A 553 -11.26 33.13 -6.31
C THR A 553 -11.85 32.58 -5.01
N ALA A 554 -12.97 33.10 -4.52
CA ALA A 554 -13.61 32.64 -3.30
C ALA A 554 -14.04 31.16 -3.39
N VAL A 555 -14.67 30.74 -4.50
CA VAL A 555 -15.09 29.35 -4.73
C VAL A 555 -13.87 28.42 -4.80
N THR A 556 -12.86 28.81 -5.58
CA THR A 556 -11.63 27.98 -5.71
C THR A 556 -10.93 27.85 -4.36
N THR A 557 -10.80 28.94 -3.59
CA THR A 557 -10.18 28.91 -2.26
C THR A 557 -10.98 28.06 -1.28
N ALA A 558 -12.31 28.14 -1.30
CA ALA A 558 -13.16 27.31 -0.43
C ALA A 558 -12.98 25.81 -0.72
N ILE A 559 -13.00 25.40 -1.99
CA ILE A 559 -12.78 23.99 -2.37
C ILE A 559 -11.37 23.53 -1.97
N SER A 560 -10.33 24.36 -2.25
CA SER A 560 -8.95 24.06 -1.89
C SER A 560 -8.76 23.93 -0.37
N ALA A 561 -9.37 24.84 0.40
CA ALA A 561 -9.32 24.79 1.86
C ALA A 561 -10.03 23.54 2.42
N THR A 562 -11.20 23.19 1.88
CA THR A 562 -11.90 21.96 2.26
C THR A 562 -11.05 20.74 2.00
N MET A 563 -10.41 20.67 0.83
CA MET A 563 -9.51 19.55 0.46
C MET A 563 -8.33 19.43 1.42
N ILE A 564 -7.64 20.54 1.70
CA ILE A 564 -6.49 20.55 2.62
C ILE A 564 -6.94 20.15 4.03
N LEU A 565 -8.05 20.68 4.52
CA LEU A 565 -8.57 20.36 5.86
C LEU A 565 -8.97 18.88 5.96
N SER A 566 -9.57 18.31 4.90
CA SER A 566 -9.90 16.88 4.84
C SER A 566 -8.65 16.00 4.87
N LEU A 567 -7.60 16.36 4.10
CA LEU A 567 -6.32 15.63 4.12
C LEU A 567 -5.62 15.72 5.48
N LEU A 568 -5.59 16.90 6.09
CA LEU A 568 -5.03 17.06 7.44
C LEU A 568 -5.86 16.30 8.48
N GLY A 569 -7.19 16.29 8.33
CA GLY A 569 -8.08 15.48 9.16
C GLY A 569 -7.71 14.00 9.09
N LEU A 570 -7.58 13.44 7.90
CA LEU A 570 -7.18 12.02 7.72
C LEU A 570 -5.84 11.69 8.37
N LEU A 571 -4.86 12.59 8.31
CA LEU A 571 -3.51 12.36 8.85
C LEU A 571 -3.44 12.49 10.38
N PHE A 572 -4.20 13.41 10.97
CA PHE A 572 -4.01 13.78 12.37
C PHE A 572 -5.18 13.42 13.29
N LEU A 573 -6.39 13.24 12.75
CA LEU A 573 -7.57 12.96 13.55
C LEU A 573 -7.48 11.63 14.31
N PRO A 574 -7.02 10.52 13.70
CA PRO A 574 -6.86 9.25 14.41
C PRO A 574 -5.96 9.38 15.63
N GLN A 575 -4.90 10.20 15.55
CA GLN A 575 -3.96 10.43 16.66
C GLN A 575 -4.51 11.38 17.75
N LEU A 576 -5.48 12.22 17.39
CA LEU A 576 -6.08 13.17 18.33
C LEU A 576 -7.28 12.58 19.07
N LEU A 577 -7.91 11.54 18.50
CA LEU A 577 -9.10 10.89 19.04
C LEU A 577 -8.80 9.53 19.71
N ALA A 578 -7.62 8.93 19.40
CA ALA A 578 -7.07 7.78 20.14
C ALA A 578 -6.44 8.24 21.46
#